data_36e9c7287895a480074b5f39a935b576
#
_entry.id   36e9c7287895a480074b5f39a935b576
#
_cell.length_a   1.000
_cell.length_b   1.000
_cell.length_c   1.000
_cell.angle_alpha   90.00
_cell.angle_beta   90.00
_cell.angle_gamma   90.00
#
_symmetry.space_group_name_H-M   'P 1'
#
loop_
_entity.id
_entity.type
_entity.pdbx_description
1 polymer ?
#
loop_
_entity_poly.entity_id
_entity_poly.type
_entity_poly.pdbx_seq_one_letter_code
_entity_poly.pdbx_strand_id
1 'polypeptide(L)'
;GDQAEQTNQIQNFITQGVDVLIINPVNSSSAETITDMVVEAGIPLVYINREPDASEEQRWADNNWDVTYVGCDARQSGTYQGEMIADLGLDTVDMNGNGKIDYIMIEGDPENVDAQYRTEYSIKALEDAGLEVNCLDDQVGMWDQATAQQLVANSLSQNGNDIEVVFCNNDAMALGALQAIESAGRTVGEDIYLVGVDALSEALEDVLAGTMTGTVFNDHFSQSHSAADAAINYLSGAGNEHYIGCDYVKVTKDNAQEILDMVK
;
A
#
# COMPACT_ATOMS: atom_id res chain seq x y z
N GLY A 1 -11.18 -9.40 1.78
CA GLY A 1 -11.78 -10.08 0.61
C GLY A 1 -11.66 -11.59 0.73
N ASP A 2 -12.39 -12.32 -0.11
CA ASP A 2 -12.32 -13.78 -0.17
C ASP A 2 -11.90 -14.20 -1.58
N GLN A 3 -10.72 -14.81 -1.69
CA GLN A 3 -10.14 -15.22 -2.99
C GLN A 3 -10.98 -16.31 -3.65
N ALA A 4 -11.58 -17.22 -2.90
CA ALA A 4 -12.43 -18.26 -3.46
C ALA A 4 -13.73 -17.68 -4.05
N GLU A 5 -14.29 -16.67 -3.38
CA GLU A 5 -15.45 -15.94 -3.89
C GLU A 5 -15.11 -15.18 -5.18
N GLN A 6 -13.96 -14.49 -5.22
CA GLN A 6 -13.48 -13.78 -6.41
C GLN A 6 -13.29 -14.74 -7.60
N THR A 7 -12.69 -15.89 -7.37
CA THR A 7 -12.51 -16.93 -8.40
C THR A 7 -13.87 -17.39 -8.99
N ASN A 8 -14.88 -17.59 -8.14
CA ASN A 8 -16.22 -17.91 -8.59
C ASN A 8 -16.87 -16.78 -9.40
N GLN A 9 -16.66 -15.53 -9.00
CA GLN A 9 -17.16 -14.35 -9.74
C GLN A 9 -16.54 -14.27 -11.13
N ILE A 10 -15.22 -14.47 -11.24
CA ILE A 10 -14.49 -14.51 -12.52
C ILE A 10 -15.05 -15.60 -13.42
N GLN A 11 -15.23 -16.82 -12.91
CA GLN A 11 -15.80 -17.92 -13.67
C GLN A 11 -17.23 -17.61 -14.17
N ASN A 12 -18.01 -16.89 -13.37
CA ASN A 12 -19.34 -16.45 -13.78
C ASN A 12 -19.29 -15.44 -14.93
N PHE A 13 -18.37 -14.45 -14.88
CA PHE A 13 -18.18 -13.50 -15.98
C PHE A 13 -17.70 -14.16 -17.27
N ILE A 14 -16.77 -15.11 -17.18
CA ILE A 14 -16.33 -15.92 -18.32
C ILE A 14 -17.53 -16.65 -18.94
N THR A 15 -18.38 -17.28 -18.10
CA THR A 15 -19.57 -18.00 -18.56
C THR A 15 -20.62 -17.07 -19.22
N GLN A 16 -20.69 -15.81 -18.77
CA GLN A 16 -21.55 -14.79 -19.37
C GLN A 16 -21.02 -14.27 -20.72
N GLY A 17 -19.76 -14.55 -21.04
CA GLY A 17 -19.13 -14.15 -22.30
C GLY A 17 -18.83 -12.66 -22.34
N VAL A 18 -18.21 -12.12 -21.29
CA VAL A 18 -17.70 -10.73 -21.28
C VAL A 18 -16.54 -10.57 -22.25
N ASP A 19 -16.36 -9.37 -22.79
CA ASP A 19 -15.36 -9.10 -23.80
C ASP A 19 -13.97 -8.72 -23.23
N VAL A 20 -13.91 -8.29 -21.96
CA VAL A 20 -12.69 -7.94 -21.22
C VAL A 20 -12.95 -8.03 -19.72
N LEU A 21 -11.93 -8.33 -18.93
CA LEU A 21 -12.00 -8.30 -17.47
C LEU A 21 -11.00 -7.29 -16.90
N ILE A 22 -11.45 -6.49 -15.91
CA ILE A 22 -10.59 -5.67 -15.07
C ILE A 22 -10.69 -6.22 -13.65
N ILE A 23 -9.58 -6.65 -13.07
CA ILE A 23 -9.55 -7.36 -11.79
C ILE A 23 -8.53 -6.73 -10.84
N ASN A 24 -8.98 -6.33 -9.65
CA ASN A 24 -8.10 -6.13 -8.51
C ASN A 24 -8.02 -7.46 -7.75
N PRO A 25 -6.90 -8.21 -7.81
CA PRO A 25 -6.84 -9.52 -7.18
C PRO A 25 -6.93 -9.40 -5.65
N VAL A 26 -7.61 -10.35 -5.02
CA VAL A 26 -7.62 -10.40 -3.55
C VAL A 26 -6.23 -10.72 -3.03
N ASN A 27 -5.57 -11.73 -3.62
CA ASN A 27 -4.18 -12.09 -3.34
C ASN A 27 -3.34 -12.04 -4.61
N SER A 28 -2.18 -11.41 -4.56
CA SER A 28 -1.22 -11.38 -5.68
C SER A 28 -0.78 -12.78 -6.09
N SER A 29 -0.61 -13.69 -5.13
CA SER A 29 -0.24 -15.09 -5.35
C SER A 29 -1.27 -15.89 -6.18
N SER A 30 -2.50 -15.41 -6.32
CA SER A 30 -3.55 -16.05 -7.12
C SER A 30 -3.55 -15.63 -8.58
N ALA A 31 -2.70 -14.70 -8.99
CA ALA A 31 -2.68 -14.14 -10.33
C ALA A 31 -2.45 -15.20 -11.41
N GLU A 32 -1.54 -16.17 -11.18
CA GLU A 32 -1.30 -17.28 -12.12
C GLU A 32 -2.59 -18.05 -12.45
N THR A 33 -3.33 -18.44 -11.42
CA THR A 33 -4.59 -19.19 -11.58
C THR A 33 -5.67 -18.35 -12.28
N ILE A 34 -5.76 -17.06 -11.96
CA ILE A 34 -6.70 -16.13 -12.59
C ILE A 34 -6.35 -15.93 -14.06
N THR A 35 -5.08 -15.69 -14.36
CA THR A 35 -4.59 -15.52 -15.73
C THR A 35 -4.90 -16.73 -16.59
N ASP A 36 -4.56 -17.95 -16.12
CA ASP A 36 -4.81 -19.18 -16.85
C ASP A 36 -6.28 -19.33 -17.23
N MET A 37 -7.18 -19.09 -16.27
CA MET A 37 -8.61 -19.23 -16.43
C MET A 37 -9.17 -18.25 -17.47
N VAL A 38 -8.67 -16.99 -17.46
CA VAL A 38 -9.16 -15.92 -18.34
C VAL A 38 -8.56 -16.05 -19.75
N VAL A 39 -7.28 -16.37 -19.83
CA VAL A 39 -6.57 -16.59 -21.13
C VAL A 39 -7.09 -17.82 -21.83
N GLU A 40 -7.38 -18.93 -21.13
CA GLU A 40 -8.00 -20.14 -21.73
C GLU A 40 -9.37 -19.83 -22.32
N ALA A 41 -10.10 -18.88 -21.75
CA ALA A 41 -11.38 -18.40 -22.27
C ALA A 41 -11.23 -17.43 -23.47
N GLY A 42 -10.02 -17.00 -23.80
CA GLY A 42 -9.73 -16.06 -24.89
C GLY A 42 -10.16 -14.63 -24.57
N ILE A 43 -10.20 -14.25 -23.28
CA ILE A 43 -10.64 -12.93 -22.82
C ILE A 43 -9.40 -12.12 -22.41
N PRO A 44 -9.24 -10.87 -22.90
CA PRO A 44 -8.21 -9.96 -22.41
C PRO A 44 -8.41 -9.60 -20.93
N LEU A 45 -7.28 -9.42 -20.21
CA LEU A 45 -7.27 -9.18 -18.78
C LEU A 45 -6.47 -7.93 -18.42
N VAL A 46 -7.04 -7.08 -17.58
CA VAL A 46 -6.37 -5.95 -16.95
C VAL A 46 -6.36 -6.17 -15.45
N TYR A 47 -5.18 -6.39 -14.87
CA TYR A 47 -5.03 -6.30 -13.43
C TYR A 47 -4.92 -4.84 -13.01
N ILE A 48 -5.47 -4.48 -11.86
CA ILE A 48 -5.41 -3.11 -11.33
C ILE A 48 -5.04 -3.11 -9.85
N ASN A 49 -4.30 -2.12 -9.44
CA ASN A 49 -3.92 -1.80 -8.06
C ASN A 49 -2.94 -2.81 -7.45
N ARG A 50 -3.35 -4.03 -7.10
CA ARG A 50 -2.44 -5.05 -6.58
C ARG A 50 -1.62 -5.68 -7.68
N GLU A 51 -0.30 -5.48 -7.58
CA GLU A 51 0.67 -6.00 -8.54
C GLU A 51 0.79 -7.53 -8.40
N PRO A 52 0.65 -8.29 -9.49
CA PRO A 52 1.05 -9.69 -9.52
C PRO A 52 2.55 -9.86 -9.34
N ASP A 53 2.99 -11.08 -9.03
CA ASP A 53 4.42 -11.38 -8.97
C ASP A 53 5.11 -11.11 -10.32
N ALA A 54 6.34 -10.59 -10.29
CA ALA A 54 7.13 -10.30 -11.49
C ALA A 54 7.33 -11.53 -12.40
N SER A 55 7.34 -12.73 -11.83
CA SER A 55 7.39 -13.98 -12.59
C SER A 55 6.14 -14.22 -13.44
N GLU A 56 4.99 -13.76 -12.94
CA GLU A 56 3.73 -13.85 -13.65
C GLU A 56 3.67 -12.83 -14.79
N GLU A 57 4.12 -11.61 -14.57
CA GLU A 57 4.23 -10.61 -15.63
C GLU A 57 5.18 -11.04 -16.74
N GLN A 58 6.31 -11.65 -16.38
CA GLN A 58 7.23 -12.25 -17.38
C GLN A 58 6.56 -13.36 -18.17
N ARG A 59 5.70 -14.19 -17.53
CA ARG A 59 4.96 -15.26 -18.19
C ARG A 59 3.98 -14.70 -19.25
N TRP A 60 3.35 -13.56 -18.98
CA TRP A 60 2.49 -12.90 -19.99
C TRP A 60 3.28 -12.45 -21.20
N ALA A 61 4.44 -11.84 -20.97
CA ALA A 61 5.33 -11.38 -22.03
C ALA A 61 5.87 -12.55 -22.89
N ASP A 62 6.31 -13.63 -22.24
CA ASP A 62 6.85 -14.80 -22.91
C ASP A 62 5.82 -15.52 -23.81
N ASN A 63 4.56 -15.46 -23.44
CA ASN A 63 3.44 -16.06 -24.18
C ASN A 63 2.70 -15.08 -25.09
N ASN A 64 3.06 -13.80 -25.04
CA ASN A 64 2.38 -12.71 -25.77
C ASN A 64 0.86 -12.72 -25.54
N TRP A 65 0.43 -12.85 -24.29
CA TRP A 65 -0.98 -12.82 -23.92
C TRP A 65 -1.49 -11.39 -23.80
N ASP A 66 -2.78 -11.21 -24.04
CA ASP A 66 -3.47 -9.93 -23.83
C ASP A 66 -3.77 -9.72 -22.33
N VAL A 67 -2.72 -9.58 -21.56
CA VAL A 67 -2.74 -9.34 -20.11
C VAL A 67 -1.88 -8.14 -19.77
N THR A 68 -2.41 -7.23 -18.96
CA THR A 68 -1.75 -5.98 -18.54
C THR A 68 -1.99 -5.74 -17.06
N TYR A 69 -0.96 -5.26 -16.35
CA TYR A 69 -1.11 -4.66 -15.04
C TYR A 69 -1.14 -3.14 -15.15
N VAL A 70 -2.07 -2.52 -14.41
CA VAL A 70 -2.18 -1.07 -14.25
C VAL A 70 -2.14 -0.75 -12.76
N GLY A 71 -1.11 -0.05 -12.33
CA GLY A 71 -0.98 0.29 -10.91
C GLY A 71 0.25 1.12 -10.59
N CYS A 72 0.45 1.38 -9.32
CA CYS A 72 1.61 2.12 -8.81
C CYS A 72 2.64 1.15 -8.25
N ASP A 73 3.92 1.45 -8.42
CA ASP A 73 5.01 0.65 -7.84
C ASP A 73 5.06 0.85 -6.32
N ALA A 74 4.71 -0.18 -5.56
CA ALA A 74 4.64 -0.13 -4.11
C ALA A 74 6.00 0.18 -3.43
N ARG A 75 7.12 -0.05 -4.11
CA ARG A 75 8.46 0.38 -3.65
C ARG A 75 8.52 1.90 -3.47
N GLN A 76 7.90 2.66 -4.38
CA GLN A 76 7.82 4.12 -4.28
C GLN A 76 7.05 4.56 -3.02
N SER A 77 5.93 3.89 -2.69
CA SER A 77 5.15 4.25 -1.51
C SER A 77 5.90 3.97 -0.21
N GLY A 78 6.57 2.81 -0.10
CA GLY A 78 7.44 2.51 1.04
C GLY A 78 8.57 3.54 1.17
N THR A 79 9.26 3.85 0.05
CA THR A 79 10.31 4.87 0.03
C THR A 79 9.79 6.21 0.57
N TYR A 80 8.62 6.66 0.15
CA TYR A 80 8.03 7.91 0.63
C TYR A 80 7.68 7.88 2.13
N GLN A 81 7.24 6.73 2.66
CA GLN A 81 7.03 6.59 4.11
C GLN A 81 8.35 6.78 4.89
N GLY A 82 9.42 6.11 4.47
CA GLY A 82 10.73 6.26 5.10
C GLY A 82 11.30 7.66 4.95
N GLU A 83 11.20 8.27 3.76
CA GLU A 83 11.63 9.65 3.53
C GLU A 83 10.90 10.66 4.42
N MET A 84 9.59 10.52 4.64
CA MET A 84 8.85 11.43 5.53
C MET A 84 9.43 11.43 6.96
N ILE A 85 9.88 10.29 7.44
CA ILE A 85 10.53 10.18 8.75
C ILE A 85 11.98 10.69 8.69
N ALA A 86 12.74 10.35 7.65
CA ALA A 86 14.11 10.83 7.47
C ALA A 86 14.19 12.36 7.37
N ASP A 87 13.21 12.99 6.69
CA ASP A 87 13.11 14.44 6.52
C ASP A 87 12.93 15.20 7.86
N LEU A 88 12.41 14.53 8.91
CA LEU A 88 12.32 15.11 10.26
C LEU A 88 13.69 15.23 10.94
N GLY A 89 14.64 14.38 10.54
CA GLY A 89 15.97 14.32 11.12
C GLY A 89 16.08 13.52 12.40
N LEU A 90 17.21 12.84 12.60
CA LEU A 90 17.44 11.96 13.77
C LEU A 90 17.23 12.70 15.11
N ASP A 91 17.75 13.91 15.25
CA ASP A 91 17.62 14.69 16.50
C ASP A 91 16.15 14.98 16.90
N THR A 92 15.24 14.87 15.95
CA THR A 92 13.79 15.05 16.19
C THR A 92 13.10 13.73 16.52
N VAL A 93 13.49 12.65 15.85
CA VAL A 93 12.80 11.35 15.95
C VAL A 93 13.38 10.50 17.09
N ASP A 94 14.70 10.48 17.27
CA ASP A 94 15.39 9.74 18.37
C ASP A 94 15.16 10.44 19.72
N MET A 95 14.06 10.12 20.36
CA MET A 95 13.64 10.75 21.62
C MET A 95 14.30 10.11 22.83
N ASN A 96 14.67 8.84 22.72
CA ASN A 96 15.36 8.12 23.80
C ASN A 96 16.89 8.34 23.78
N GLY A 97 17.44 8.94 22.72
CA GLY A 97 18.83 9.35 22.59
C GLY A 97 19.80 8.19 22.37
N ASN A 98 19.34 7.07 21.81
CA ASN A 98 20.17 5.89 21.58
C ASN A 98 20.93 5.92 20.22
N GLY A 99 20.66 6.93 19.37
CA GLY A 99 21.29 7.12 18.07
C GLY A 99 20.63 6.32 16.95
N LYS A 100 19.43 5.81 17.16
CA LYS A 100 18.67 5.00 16.20
C LYS A 100 17.23 5.51 16.10
N ILE A 101 16.52 5.02 15.11
CA ILE A 101 15.06 5.16 15.02
C ILE A 101 14.44 3.82 15.46
N ASP A 102 13.81 3.85 16.63
CA ASP A 102 13.11 2.69 17.19
C ASP A 102 11.66 2.66 16.65
N TYR A 103 11.36 1.64 15.86
CA TYR A 103 10.08 1.57 15.15
C TYR A 103 9.34 0.26 15.39
N ILE A 104 8.03 0.31 15.14
CA ILE A 104 7.20 -0.88 14.91
C ILE A 104 6.62 -0.85 13.50
N MET A 105 6.42 -2.05 12.93
CA MET A 105 5.82 -2.24 11.62
C MET A 105 4.47 -2.96 11.74
N ILE A 106 3.46 -2.43 11.05
CA ILE A 106 2.14 -3.07 10.90
C ILE A 106 1.94 -3.37 9.44
N GLU A 107 2.15 -4.63 9.10
CA GLU A 107 2.11 -5.12 7.72
C GLU A 107 0.68 -5.38 7.22
N GLY A 108 0.50 -5.28 5.92
CA GLY A 108 -0.70 -5.77 5.24
C GLY A 108 -0.74 -7.30 5.19
N ASP A 109 -1.40 -7.84 4.16
CA ASP A 109 -1.39 -9.27 3.89
C ASP A 109 -0.03 -9.65 3.25
N PRO A 110 0.77 -10.54 3.87
CA PRO A 110 2.08 -10.92 3.39
C PRO A 110 2.07 -11.68 2.04
N GLU A 111 0.90 -12.17 1.60
CA GLU A 111 0.73 -12.75 0.26
C GLU A 111 0.57 -11.68 -0.83
N ASN A 112 0.57 -10.39 -0.49
CA ASN A 112 0.52 -9.28 -1.42
C ASN A 112 1.89 -8.60 -1.54
N VAL A 113 2.34 -8.45 -2.76
CA VAL A 113 3.62 -7.79 -3.12
C VAL A 113 3.68 -6.37 -2.56
N ASP A 114 2.56 -5.64 -2.55
CA ASP A 114 2.46 -4.29 -1.97
C ASP A 114 2.89 -4.26 -0.49
N ALA A 115 2.45 -5.23 0.32
CA ALA A 115 2.81 -5.29 1.75
C ALA A 115 4.31 -5.51 1.90
N GLN A 116 4.89 -6.44 1.13
CA GLN A 116 6.31 -6.74 1.17
C GLN A 116 7.15 -5.51 0.79
N TYR A 117 6.82 -4.84 -0.31
CA TYR A 117 7.57 -3.67 -0.77
C TYR A 117 7.40 -2.45 0.14
N ARG A 118 6.19 -2.18 0.66
CA ARG A 118 6.00 -1.07 1.62
C ARG A 118 6.81 -1.29 2.88
N THR A 119 6.83 -2.52 3.41
CA THR A 119 7.62 -2.90 4.57
C THR A 119 9.13 -2.75 4.30
N GLU A 120 9.64 -3.35 3.23
CA GLU A 120 11.08 -3.31 2.91
C GLU A 120 11.56 -1.88 2.61
N TYR A 121 10.87 -1.18 1.72
CA TYR A 121 11.37 0.09 1.19
C TYR A 121 11.18 1.28 2.14
N SER A 122 10.26 1.20 3.12
CA SER A 122 10.18 2.23 4.17
C SER A 122 11.42 2.22 5.07
N ILE A 123 11.89 1.05 5.41
CA ILE A 123 13.11 0.88 6.22
C ILE A 123 14.36 1.17 5.40
N LYS A 124 14.41 0.65 4.17
CA LYS A 124 15.50 0.94 3.25
C LYS A 124 15.71 2.43 3.01
N ALA A 125 14.65 3.22 2.94
CA ALA A 125 14.77 4.68 2.74
C ALA A 125 15.44 5.36 3.95
N LEU A 126 15.20 4.91 5.17
CA LEU A 126 15.91 5.39 6.37
C LEU A 126 17.39 4.99 6.33
N GLU A 127 17.70 3.75 5.97
CA GLU A 127 19.07 3.25 5.84
C GLU A 127 19.85 3.98 4.74
N ASP A 128 19.21 4.22 3.58
CA ASP A 128 19.79 4.97 2.47
C ASP A 128 20.05 6.45 2.85
N ALA A 129 19.27 7.01 3.77
CA ALA A 129 19.50 8.32 4.38
C ALA A 129 20.64 8.31 5.45
N GLY A 130 21.23 7.15 5.71
CA GLY A 130 22.32 6.97 6.68
C GLY A 130 21.87 6.89 8.15
N LEU A 131 20.59 6.60 8.39
CA LEU A 131 20.01 6.45 9.71
C LEU A 131 20.09 4.99 10.18
N GLU A 132 20.47 4.76 11.43
CA GLU A 132 20.36 3.45 12.03
C GLU A 132 18.93 3.23 12.52
N VAL A 133 18.41 2.03 12.30
CA VAL A 133 17.04 1.65 12.67
C VAL A 133 17.05 0.46 13.63
N ASN A 134 16.01 0.35 14.46
CA ASN A 134 15.82 -0.79 15.35
C ASN A 134 14.34 -1.17 15.38
N CYS A 135 14.04 -2.35 14.87
CA CYS A 135 12.69 -2.89 14.88
C CYS A 135 12.37 -3.45 16.27
N LEU A 136 11.42 -2.84 16.98
CA LEU A 136 10.95 -3.29 18.28
C LEU A 136 9.84 -4.35 18.15
N ASP A 137 9.01 -4.25 17.12
CA ASP A 137 7.93 -5.19 16.85
C ASP A 137 7.53 -5.13 15.37
N ASP A 138 7.14 -6.28 14.82
CA ASP A 138 6.68 -6.44 13.45
C ASP A 138 5.49 -7.40 13.43
N GLN A 139 4.32 -6.90 13.03
CA GLN A 139 3.05 -7.60 13.15
C GLN A 139 2.19 -7.47 11.89
N VAL A 140 1.52 -8.56 11.54
CA VAL A 140 0.62 -8.61 10.39
C VAL A 140 -0.78 -8.12 10.78
N GLY A 141 -1.17 -6.94 10.28
CA GLY A 141 -2.45 -6.28 10.51
C GLY A 141 -3.52 -6.58 9.46
N MET A 142 -3.17 -7.28 8.36
CA MET A 142 -4.10 -7.75 7.33
C MET A 142 -4.96 -6.64 6.71
N TRP A 143 -4.46 -5.43 6.59
CA TRP A 143 -5.15 -4.23 6.08
C TRP A 143 -6.32 -3.77 6.96
N ASP A 144 -6.50 -4.33 8.17
CA ASP A 144 -7.66 -4.14 9.02
C ASP A 144 -7.39 -3.15 10.17
N GLN A 145 -8.24 -2.14 10.27
CA GLN A 145 -8.11 -1.06 11.26
C GLN A 145 -8.20 -1.57 12.70
N ALA A 146 -9.15 -2.46 12.99
CA ALA A 146 -9.37 -2.94 14.36
C ALA A 146 -8.24 -3.88 14.81
N THR A 147 -7.75 -4.71 13.90
CA THR A 147 -6.58 -5.57 14.12
C THR A 147 -5.35 -4.71 14.42
N ALA A 148 -5.06 -3.71 13.59
CA ALA A 148 -3.92 -2.81 13.79
C ALA A 148 -4.02 -2.06 15.13
N GLN A 149 -5.19 -1.54 15.50
CA GLN A 149 -5.41 -0.91 16.81
C GLN A 149 -4.98 -1.82 17.96
N GLN A 150 -5.39 -3.10 17.91
CA GLN A 150 -5.05 -4.04 18.98
C GLN A 150 -3.56 -4.40 19.00
N LEU A 151 -2.94 -4.58 17.83
CA LEU A 151 -1.51 -4.88 17.70
C LEU A 151 -0.66 -3.72 18.24
N VAL A 152 -0.95 -2.48 17.83
CA VAL A 152 -0.24 -1.29 18.29
C VAL A 152 -0.43 -1.06 19.79
N ALA A 153 -1.65 -1.25 20.32
CA ALA A 153 -1.89 -1.16 21.77
C ALA A 153 -1.04 -2.19 22.56
N ASN A 154 -0.89 -3.40 22.04
CA ASN A 154 -0.04 -4.42 22.64
C ASN A 154 1.43 -4.01 22.59
N SER A 155 1.92 -3.55 21.43
CA SER A 155 3.31 -3.10 21.27
C SER A 155 3.64 -1.91 22.16
N LEU A 156 2.73 -0.93 22.27
CA LEU A 156 2.87 0.22 23.20
C LEU A 156 2.91 -0.22 24.67
N SER A 157 2.12 -1.24 25.03
CA SER A 157 2.16 -1.79 26.40
C SER A 157 3.46 -2.50 26.72
N GLN A 158 4.14 -3.08 25.74
CA GLN A 158 5.39 -3.85 25.92
C GLN A 158 6.63 -2.95 25.87
N ASN A 159 6.67 -2.01 24.92
CA ASN A 159 7.84 -1.20 24.63
C ASN A 159 7.69 0.25 25.13
N GLY A 160 6.49 0.68 25.52
CA GLY A 160 6.24 1.99 26.11
C GLY A 160 6.69 3.16 25.21
N ASN A 161 7.51 4.03 25.81
CA ASN A 161 8.02 5.22 25.12
C ASN A 161 9.24 4.95 24.22
N ASP A 162 9.73 3.73 24.18
CA ASP A 162 10.83 3.38 23.27
C ASP A 162 10.38 3.34 21.80
N ILE A 163 9.07 3.18 21.51
CA ILE A 163 8.54 3.28 20.16
C ILE A 163 8.52 4.74 19.72
N GLU A 164 9.25 5.07 18.68
CA GLU A 164 9.36 6.42 18.14
C GLU A 164 8.57 6.57 16.84
N VAL A 165 8.49 5.50 16.03
CA VAL A 165 7.80 5.50 14.75
C VAL A 165 6.89 4.27 14.62
N VAL A 166 5.68 4.49 14.11
CA VAL A 166 4.75 3.44 13.69
C VAL A 166 4.60 3.52 12.17
N PHE A 167 5.13 2.50 11.48
CA PHE A 167 4.88 2.30 10.06
C PHE A 167 3.66 1.41 9.87
N CYS A 168 2.68 1.88 9.10
CA CYS A 168 1.55 1.08 8.68
C CYS A 168 1.54 0.96 7.16
N ASN A 169 1.36 -0.25 6.63
CA ASN A 169 1.34 -0.44 5.18
C ASN A 169 0.12 0.19 4.50
N ASN A 170 -0.94 0.59 5.25
CA ASN A 170 -2.03 1.41 4.73
C ASN A 170 -2.66 2.33 5.78
N ASP A 171 -3.50 3.26 5.34
CA ASP A 171 -4.17 4.25 6.19
C ASP A 171 -5.23 3.63 7.11
N ALA A 172 -5.94 2.59 6.69
CA ALA A 172 -6.90 1.93 7.58
C ALA A 172 -6.21 1.41 8.85
N MET A 173 -5.04 0.79 8.70
CA MET A 173 -4.23 0.35 9.83
C MET A 173 -3.63 1.53 10.59
N ALA A 174 -3.21 2.61 9.90
CA ALA A 174 -2.70 3.81 10.54
C ALA A 174 -3.76 4.51 11.41
N LEU A 175 -5.01 4.59 10.96
CA LEU A 175 -6.14 5.11 11.75
C LEU A 175 -6.41 4.25 13.00
N GLY A 176 -6.24 2.93 12.89
CA GLY A 176 -6.28 2.02 14.05
C GLY A 176 -5.11 2.27 15.02
N ALA A 177 -3.91 2.44 14.47
CA ALA A 177 -2.71 2.77 15.24
C ALA A 177 -2.85 4.10 15.98
N LEU A 178 -3.40 5.13 15.34
CA LEU A 178 -3.67 6.43 15.95
C LEU A 178 -4.56 6.31 17.19
N GLN A 179 -5.65 5.54 17.10
CA GLN A 179 -6.54 5.31 18.24
C GLN A 179 -5.82 4.62 19.41
N ALA A 180 -4.90 3.69 19.13
CA ALA A 180 -4.10 3.05 20.16
C ALA A 180 -3.07 4.01 20.79
N ILE A 181 -2.40 4.83 19.98
CA ILE A 181 -1.44 5.87 20.41
C ILE A 181 -2.13 6.87 21.34
N GLU A 182 -3.27 7.42 20.95
CA GLU A 182 -4.05 8.36 21.76
C GLU A 182 -4.54 7.71 23.07
N SER A 183 -5.01 6.47 23.02
CA SER A 183 -5.46 5.72 24.20
C SER A 183 -4.32 5.44 25.17
N ALA A 184 -3.09 5.34 24.70
CA ALA A 184 -1.88 5.22 25.52
C ALA A 184 -1.40 6.57 26.09
N GLY A 185 -2.08 7.68 25.73
CA GLY A 185 -1.74 9.03 26.17
C GLY A 185 -0.53 9.62 25.47
N ARG A 186 -0.18 9.10 24.29
CA ARG A 186 0.89 9.63 23.44
C ARG A 186 0.33 10.55 22.35
N THR A 187 1.18 11.42 21.83
CA THR A 187 0.79 12.44 20.85
C THR A 187 1.68 12.37 19.61
N VAL A 188 1.05 12.10 18.46
CA VAL A 188 1.76 12.11 17.18
C VAL A 188 2.32 13.51 16.89
N GLY A 189 3.57 13.55 16.44
CA GLY A 189 4.29 14.79 16.17
C GLY A 189 4.95 15.44 17.40
N GLU A 190 4.73 14.88 18.61
CA GLU A 190 5.37 15.32 19.84
C GLU A 190 6.29 14.25 20.44
N ASP A 191 5.78 13.02 20.57
CA ASP A 191 6.50 11.93 21.23
C ASP A 191 6.44 10.59 20.47
N ILE A 192 5.81 10.56 19.32
CA ILE A 192 5.73 9.42 18.39
C ILE A 192 5.38 9.94 16.99
N TYR A 193 5.75 9.19 15.94
CA TYR A 193 5.43 9.50 14.55
C TYR A 193 4.64 8.36 13.92
N LEU A 194 3.73 8.68 13.00
CA LEU A 194 2.82 7.72 12.36
C LEU A 194 2.71 8.01 10.87
N VAL A 195 2.95 7.00 10.04
CA VAL A 195 2.82 7.10 8.58
C VAL A 195 2.00 5.95 8.00
N GLY A 196 1.20 6.26 6.99
CA GLY A 196 0.36 5.31 6.27
C GLY A 196 0.53 5.39 4.75
N VAL A 197 -0.37 4.75 4.02
CA VAL A 197 -0.49 4.77 2.56
C VAL A 197 -1.97 4.69 2.21
N ASP A 198 -2.39 5.31 1.15
CA ASP A 198 -3.64 5.39 0.38
C ASP A 198 -4.22 6.79 0.30
N ALA A 199 -3.91 7.68 1.25
CA ALA A 199 -4.49 9.02 1.39
C ALA A 199 -6.03 8.98 1.52
N LEU A 200 -6.53 8.13 2.43
CA LEU A 200 -7.94 8.13 2.80
C LEU A 200 -8.34 9.51 3.35
N SER A 201 -9.57 9.94 3.08
CA SER A 201 -10.05 11.26 3.52
C SER A 201 -9.86 11.50 5.03
N GLU A 202 -10.10 10.51 5.87
CA GLU A 202 -9.88 10.57 7.32
C GLU A 202 -8.39 10.74 7.66
N ALA A 203 -7.51 9.98 7.01
CA ALA A 203 -6.06 10.10 7.21
C ALA A 203 -5.54 11.47 6.75
N LEU A 204 -6.05 12.01 5.64
CA LEU A 204 -5.72 13.37 5.17
C LEU A 204 -6.16 14.45 6.17
N GLU A 205 -7.33 14.30 6.80
CA GLU A 205 -7.80 15.19 7.87
C GLU A 205 -6.88 15.11 9.09
N ASP A 206 -6.39 13.93 9.45
CA ASP A 206 -5.43 13.73 10.53
C ASP A 206 -4.05 14.30 10.20
N VAL A 207 -3.57 14.19 8.96
CA VAL A 207 -2.33 14.85 8.50
C VAL A 207 -2.47 16.38 8.63
N LEU A 208 -3.61 16.96 8.22
CA LEU A 208 -3.87 18.38 8.34
C LEU A 208 -3.94 18.83 9.80
N ALA A 209 -4.55 18.03 10.66
CA ALA A 209 -4.62 18.27 12.10
C ALA A 209 -3.26 18.11 12.79
N GLY A 210 -2.33 17.35 12.21
CA GLY A 210 -1.04 17.01 12.79
C GLY A 210 -1.09 15.79 13.72
N THR A 211 -2.16 15.02 13.70
CA THR A 211 -2.35 13.77 14.44
C THR A 211 -1.85 12.55 13.64
N MET A 212 -1.41 12.76 12.40
CA MET A 212 -0.70 11.81 11.57
C MET A 212 0.46 12.54 10.87
N THR A 213 1.63 11.92 10.80
CA THR A 213 2.85 12.55 10.22
C THR A 213 2.71 12.72 8.72
N GLY A 214 2.15 11.73 8.04
CA GLY A 214 1.90 11.78 6.61
C GLY A 214 1.34 10.47 6.09
N THR A 215 0.94 10.51 4.84
CA THR A 215 0.48 9.35 4.07
C THR A 215 1.03 9.40 2.65
N VAL A 216 0.72 8.41 1.85
CA VAL A 216 1.11 8.36 0.43
C VAL A 216 -0.14 8.14 -0.41
N PHE A 217 -0.44 9.06 -1.31
CA PHE A 217 -1.60 8.95 -2.18
C PHE A 217 -1.38 7.87 -3.23
N ASN A 218 -2.18 6.83 -3.16
CA ASN A 218 -2.30 5.78 -4.17
C ASN A 218 -3.29 6.26 -5.24
N ASP A 219 -2.78 6.83 -6.34
CA ASP A 219 -3.60 7.56 -7.33
C ASP A 219 -4.59 6.65 -8.05
N HIS A 220 -5.72 6.41 -7.40
CA HIS A 220 -6.80 5.60 -7.92
C HIS A 220 -7.51 6.23 -9.14
N PHE A 221 -7.39 7.55 -9.37
CA PHE A 221 -7.92 8.19 -10.57
C PHE A 221 -7.09 7.80 -11.79
N SER A 222 -5.76 7.99 -11.73
CA SER A 222 -4.87 7.59 -12.82
C SER A 222 -4.97 6.10 -13.10
N GLN A 223 -5.02 5.26 -12.06
CA GLN A 223 -5.16 3.81 -12.20
C GLN A 223 -6.48 3.44 -12.89
N SER A 224 -7.62 3.99 -12.44
CA SER A 224 -8.93 3.65 -13.02
C SER A 224 -9.08 4.11 -14.46
N HIS A 225 -8.58 5.30 -14.80
CA HIS A 225 -8.59 5.80 -16.19
C HIS A 225 -7.69 4.94 -17.08
N SER A 226 -6.45 4.66 -16.64
CA SER A 226 -5.50 3.83 -17.41
C SER A 226 -6.01 2.40 -17.60
N ALA A 227 -6.68 1.82 -16.59
CA ALA A 227 -7.29 0.49 -16.71
C ALA A 227 -8.46 0.47 -17.71
N ALA A 228 -9.28 1.53 -17.72
CA ALA A 228 -10.35 1.67 -18.71
C ALA A 228 -9.79 1.83 -20.13
N ASP A 229 -8.75 2.65 -20.32
CA ASP A 229 -8.08 2.83 -21.59
C ASP A 229 -7.42 1.52 -22.07
N ALA A 230 -6.78 0.77 -21.16
CA ALA A 230 -6.22 -0.54 -21.49
C ALA A 230 -7.27 -1.53 -21.95
N ALA A 231 -8.44 -1.56 -21.29
CA ALA A 231 -9.57 -2.39 -21.71
C ALA A 231 -10.07 -2.00 -23.11
N ILE A 232 -10.22 -0.69 -23.39
CA ILE A 232 -10.62 -0.17 -24.71
C ILE A 232 -9.60 -0.54 -25.79
N ASN A 233 -8.31 -0.46 -25.49
CA ASN A 233 -7.24 -0.84 -26.40
C ASN A 233 -7.35 -2.32 -26.81
N TYR A 234 -7.57 -3.23 -25.86
CA TYR A 234 -7.80 -4.64 -26.16
C TYR A 234 -9.04 -4.85 -27.04
N LEU A 235 -10.16 -4.22 -26.69
CA LEU A 235 -11.40 -4.32 -27.48
C LEU A 235 -11.29 -3.77 -28.90
N SER A 236 -10.41 -2.81 -29.13
CA SER A 236 -10.14 -2.24 -30.45
C SER A 236 -9.06 -2.99 -31.24
N GLY A 237 -8.37 -3.94 -30.62
CA GLY A 237 -7.24 -4.66 -31.21
C GLY A 237 -5.93 -3.87 -31.25
N ALA A 238 -5.81 -2.79 -30.47
CA ALA A 238 -4.59 -1.98 -30.40
C ALA A 238 -3.51 -2.64 -29.51
N GLY A 239 -3.92 -3.49 -28.55
CA GLY A 239 -3.01 -4.09 -27.57
C GLY A 239 -2.51 -3.10 -26.52
N ASN A 240 -1.75 -3.59 -25.54
CA ASN A 240 -1.13 -2.80 -24.48
C ASN A 240 0.28 -3.31 -24.17
N GLU A 241 1.08 -2.46 -23.53
CA GLU A 241 2.25 -2.93 -22.77
C GLU A 241 1.77 -3.78 -21.59
N HIS A 242 2.58 -4.73 -21.12
CA HIS A 242 2.19 -5.60 -20.00
C HIS A 242 2.18 -4.87 -18.64
N TYR A 243 2.85 -3.73 -18.53
CA TYR A 243 2.90 -2.88 -17.34
C TYR A 243 2.59 -1.42 -17.70
N ILE A 244 1.57 -0.85 -17.07
CA ILE A 244 1.19 0.56 -17.19
C ILE A 244 1.30 1.18 -15.80
N GLY A 245 2.42 1.87 -15.55
CA GLY A 245 2.73 2.47 -14.26
C GLY A 245 1.98 3.77 -14.01
N CYS A 246 1.51 3.94 -12.78
CA CYS A 246 1.07 5.19 -12.19
C CYS A 246 2.01 5.58 -11.05
N ASP A 247 2.11 6.89 -10.74
CA ASP A 247 2.94 7.36 -9.66
C ASP A 247 2.17 7.49 -8.35
N TYR A 248 2.83 7.16 -7.24
CA TYR A 248 2.39 7.59 -5.92
C TYR A 248 2.72 9.06 -5.69
N VAL A 249 2.01 9.70 -4.74
CA VAL A 249 2.34 11.06 -4.29
C VAL A 249 2.59 11.06 -2.80
N LYS A 250 3.78 11.52 -2.37
CA LYS A 250 4.09 11.74 -0.96
C LYS A 250 3.21 12.86 -0.42
N VAL A 251 2.47 12.59 0.68
CA VAL A 251 1.51 13.53 1.27
C VAL A 251 1.92 13.88 2.70
N THR A 252 2.22 15.15 2.87
CA THR A 252 2.49 15.78 4.16
C THR A 252 1.50 16.93 4.39
N LYS A 253 1.61 17.62 5.50
CA LYS A 253 0.75 18.77 5.81
C LYS A 253 0.77 19.85 4.72
N ASP A 254 1.86 19.92 3.92
CA ASP A 254 2.03 20.95 2.90
C ASP A 254 1.10 20.78 1.71
N ASN A 255 0.72 19.54 1.36
CA ASN A 255 -0.12 19.24 0.19
C ASN A 255 -1.38 18.40 0.51
N ALA A 256 -1.60 18.02 1.78
CA ALA A 256 -2.73 17.19 2.17
C ALA A 256 -4.09 17.82 1.82
N GLN A 257 -4.23 19.16 1.88
CA GLN A 257 -5.48 19.83 1.51
C GLN A 257 -5.78 19.69 0.02
N GLU A 258 -4.77 19.79 -0.85
CA GLU A 258 -4.94 19.61 -2.30
C GLU A 258 -5.44 18.20 -2.61
N ILE A 259 -4.82 17.20 -2.01
CA ILE A 259 -5.23 15.79 -2.20
C ILE A 259 -6.64 15.55 -1.61
N LEU A 260 -6.94 16.11 -0.44
CA LEU A 260 -8.27 15.99 0.17
C LEU A 260 -9.37 16.57 -0.71
N ASP A 261 -9.11 17.71 -1.37
CA ASP A 261 -10.07 18.33 -2.29
C ASP A 261 -10.27 17.49 -3.58
N MET A 262 -9.26 16.68 -3.96
CA MET A 262 -9.36 15.77 -5.11
C MET A 262 -10.19 14.52 -4.80
N VAL A 263 -10.07 13.96 -3.56
CA VAL A 263 -10.69 12.67 -3.21
C VAL A 263 -12.10 12.82 -2.58
N LYS A 264 -12.56 14.03 -2.26
CA LYS A 264 -13.91 14.35 -1.80
C LYS A 264 -14.87 14.66 -2.94
#